data_b1bdd1481bad3010ecfe205fc414a59a
#
_entry.id   b1bdd1481bad3010ecfe205fc414a59a
#
_cell.length_a   1.000
_cell.length_b   1.000
_cell.length_c   1.000
_cell.angle_alpha   90.00
_cell.angle_beta   90.00
_cell.angle_gamma   90.00
#
_symmetry.space_group_name_H-M   'P 1'
#
loop_
_entity.id
_entity.type
_entity.pdbx_description
1 polymer ?
#
loop_
_entity_poly.entity_id
_entity_poly.type
_entity_poly.pdbx_seq_one_letter_code
_entity_poly.pdbx_strand_id
1 'polypeptide(L)'
;MRRVSHWFVALAAVVGLLQIAARAAEQEQMVNNPPYVHWSAFRPGTTVTQRERVLFAKGSDEADYYAAGARVHDSTYKLLEVTPKHVVVQMTIYEHGPGSVTEHAPVKITYHATADKARVFGGREEIEKFKEGEEEVKVIDKTVKAHFVDIVDIDGDETVERKIWESDEIPGGLVKEVKKTKKGNKVVAETITHVLGFHVEK
;
A
#
# COMPACT_ATOMS: atom_id res chain seq x y z
N MET A 1 44.97 49.40 -8.89
CA MET A 1 44.93 48.42 -7.77
C MET A 1 43.55 47.79 -7.72
N ARG A 2 43.50 46.46 -7.95
CA ARG A 2 42.29 45.64 -8.13
C ARG A 2 41.61 45.39 -6.79
N ARG A 3 40.33 45.85 -6.63
CA ARG A 3 39.42 45.39 -5.60
C ARG A 3 38.27 44.56 -6.27
N VAL A 4 38.58 43.36 -6.65
CA VAL A 4 37.57 42.40 -7.16
C VAL A 4 37.95 41.06 -6.54
N SER A 5 37.32 40.65 -5.48
CA SER A 5 37.24 39.21 -5.14
C SER A 5 36.42 38.81 -3.90
N HIS A 6 35.87 39.75 -3.14
CA HIS A 6 35.14 39.36 -1.90
C HIS A 6 33.65 38.99 -2.14
N TRP A 7 33.10 39.42 -3.25
CA TRP A 7 31.67 39.21 -3.57
C TRP A 7 31.41 37.79 -4.10
N PHE A 8 32.37 37.17 -4.80
CA PHE A 8 32.22 35.84 -5.35
C PHE A 8 32.28 34.74 -4.28
N VAL A 9 33.02 34.94 -3.22
CA VAL A 9 33.14 33.96 -2.11
C VAL A 9 31.85 33.94 -1.28
N ALA A 10 31.22 35.10 -1.04
CA ALA A 10 29.99 35.21 -0.31
C ALA A 10 28.81 34.57 -1.08
N LEU A 11 28.74 34.73 -2.41
CA LEU A 11 27.68 34.16 -3.24
C LEU A 11 27.77 32.63 -3.27
N ALA A 12 28.99 32.06 -3.39
CA ALA A 12 29.20 30.61 -3.37
C ALA A 12 28.81 29.97 -2.03
N ALA A 13 29.07 30.66 -0.90
CA ALA A 13 28.69 30.19 0.42
C ALA A 13 27.15 30.18 0.62
N VAL A 14 26.45 31.19 0.12
CA VAL A 14 24.97 31.27 0.20
C VAL A 14 24.30 30.20 -0.65
N VAL A 15 24.81 29.94 -1.87
CA VAL A 15 24.29 28.87 -2.73
C VAL A 15 24.54 27.50 -2.11
N GLY A 16 25.71 27.28 -1.50
CA GLY A 16 26.03 26.03 -0.80
C GLY A 16 25.12 25.77 0.41
N LEU A 17 24.82 26.82 1.21
CA LEU A 17 23.92 26.72 2.36
C LEU A 17 22.47 26.46 1.93
N LEU A 18 22.00 27.07 0.84
CA LEU A 18 20.68 26.83 0.28
C LEU A 18 20.52 25.39 -0.24
N GLN A 19 21.57 24.85 -0.86
CA GLN A 19 21.55 23.45 -1.32
C GLN A 19 21.55 22.45 -0.16
N ILE A 20 22.27 22.74 0.94
CA ILE A 20 22.29 21.91 2.14
C ILE A 20 20.92 21.97 2.83
N ALA A 21 20.31 23.15 2.96
CA ALA A 21 18.99 23.32 3.54
C ALA A 21 17.89 22.63 2.69
N ALA A 22 17.96 22.72 1.35
CA ALA A 22 17.04 22.03 0.46
C ALA A 22 17.17 20.50 0.58
N ARG A 23 18.40 19.96 0.66
CA ARG A 23 18.63 18.52 0.88
C ARG A 23 18.19 18.06 2.26
N ALA A 24 18.34 18.87 3.29
CA ALA A 24 17.86 18.55 4.63
C ALA A 24 16.33 18.53 4.68
N ALA A 25 15.65 19.49 4.05
CA ALA A 25 14.19 19.52 3.93
C ALA A 25 13.64 18.34 3.11
N GLU A 26 14.35 17.92 2.06
CA GLU A 26 14.02 16.74 1.26
C GLU A 26 14.21 15.45 2.07
N GLN A 27 15.21 15.39 2.93
CA GLN A 27 15.47 14.26 3.83
C GLN A 27 14.44 14.15 4.97
N GLU A 28 13.90 15.26 5.47
CA GLU A 28 12.83 15.29 6.47
C GLU A 28 11.49 14.75 5.93
N GLN A 29 11.30 14.73 4.62
CA GLN A 29 10.11 14.19 3.97
C GLN A 29 10.21 12.68 3.68
N MET A 30 11.39 12.09 3.80
CA MET A 30 11.59 10.65 3.57
C MET A 30 11.29 9.84 4.83
N VAL A 31 10.44 8.83 4.68
CA VAL A 31 10.05 7.90 5.74
C VAL A 31 10.38 6.46 5.34
N ASN A 32 10.42 5.57 6.33
CA ASN A 32 10.49 4.14 6.05
C ASN A 32 9.27 3.73 5.22
N ASN A 33 9.54 3.03 4.13
CA ASN A 33 8.49 2.56 3.23
C ASN A 33 7.85 1.27 3.78
N PRO A 34 6.59 1.30 4.24
CA PRO A 34 5.97 0.13 4.87
C PRO A 34 6.04 -1.15 4.04
N PRO A 35 5.73 -1.16 2.72
CA PRO A 35 5.89 -2.34 1.89
C PRO A 35 7.32 -2.91 1.88
N TYR A 36 8.36 -2.05 1.88
CA TYR A 36 9.73 -2.52 2.01
C TYR A 36 9.96 -3.20 3.35
N VAL A 37 9.53 -2.58 4.45
CA VAL A 37 9.71 -3.11 5.81
C VAL A 37 9.10 -4.51 5.91
N HIS A 38 7.85 -4.67 5.48
CA HIS A 38 7.16 -5.96 5.55
C HIS A 38 7.79 -7.05 4.67
N TRP A 39 8.25 -6.70 3.46
CA TRP A 39 8.88 -7.69 2.58
C TRP A 39 10.33 -8.01 2.93
N SER A 40 11.09 -7.04 3.45
CA SER A 40 12.52 -7.22 3.77
C SER A 40 12.79 -8.20 4.92
N ALA A 41 11.76 -8.52 5.71
CA ALA A 41 11.83 -9.53 6.77
C ALA A 41 11.88 -10.98 6.23
N PHE A 42 11.61 -11.17 4.94
CA PHE A 42 11.51 -12.50 4.32
C PHE A 42 12.64 -12.75 3.31
N ARG A 43 12.80 -14.01 2.89
CA ARG A 43 13.78 -14.42 1.88
C ARG A 43 13.17 -14.44 0.47
N PRO A 44 13.95 -14.19 -0.59
CA PRO A 44 13.54 -14.41 -1.96
C PRO A 44 12.96 -15.82 -2.16
N GLY A 45 11.90 -15.94 -2.94
CA GLY A 45 11.11 -17.16 -3.09
C GLY A 45 9.83 -17.17 -2.26
N THR A 46 9.78 -16.41 -1.16
CA THR A 46 8.55 -16.24 -0.35
C THR A 46 7.39 -15.70 -1.19
N THR A 47 6.19 -16.27 -0.97
CA THR A 47 4.97 -15.90 -1.71
C THR A 47 3.80 -15.62 -0.77
N VAL A 48 2.89 -14.76 -1.20
CA VAL A 48 1.57 -14.59 -0.60
C VAL A 48 0.52 -14.44 -1.69
N THR A 49 -0.64 -15.07 -1.52
CA THR A 49 -1.81 -14.91 -2.40
C THR A 49 -2.93 -14.24 -1.62
N GLN A 50 -3.48 -13.20 -2.19
CA GLN A 50 -4.58 -12.42 -1.64
C GLN A 50 -5.75 -12.46 -2.60
N ARG A 51 -6.97 -12.50 -2.07
CA ARG A 51 -8.21 -12.33 -2.85
C ARG A 51 -8.83 -10.99 -2.54
N GLU A 52 -9.12 -10.24 -3.59
CA GLU A 52 -9.97 -9.08 -3.52
C GLU A 52 -11.34 -9.41 -4.11
N ARG A 53 -12.39 -9.03 -3.38
CA ARG A 53 -13.77 -9.12 -3.80
C ARG A 53 -14.42 -7.75 -3.67
N VAL A 54 -14.88 -7.21 -4.79
CA VAL A 54 -15.64 -5.95 -4.84
C VAL A 54 -17.11 -6.29 -5.00
N LEU A 55 -17.93 -5.88 -4.03
CA LEU A 55 -19.38 -5.99 -4.03
C LEU A 55 -19.97 -4.64 -4.42
N PHE A 56 -20.78 -4.59 -5.45
CA PHE A 56 -21.44 -3.38 -5.91
C PHE A 56 -22.87 -3.28 -5.37
N ALA A 57 -23.36 -2.06 -5.16
CA ALA A 57 -24.75 -1.85 -4.78
C ALA A 57 -25.67 -2.35 -5.88
N LYS A 58 -26.77 -3.02 -5.50
CA LYS A 58 -27.78 -3.50 -6.46
C LYS A 58 -28.35 -2.34 -7.28
N GLY A 59 -28.39 -2.52 -8.61
CA GLY A 59 -28.85 -1.52 -9.59
C GLY A 59 -27.75 -0.49 -9.94
N SER A 60 -26.48 -0.75 -9.71
CA SER A 60 -25.37 -0.06 -10.37
C SER A 60 -25.02 -0.78 -11.68
N ASP A 61 -24.48 -0.02 -12.64
CA ASP A 61 -24.04 -0.59 -13.94
C ASP A 61 -23.00 -1.70 -13.73
N GLU A 62 -22.11 -1.53 -12.73
CA GLU A 62 -21.10 -2.53 -12.37
C GLU A 62 -21.75 -3.80 -11.78
N ALA A 63 -22.79 -3.67 -10.97
CA ALA A 63 -23.50 -4.83 -10.42
C ALA A 63 -24.22 -5.64 -11.51
N ASP A 64 -24.72 -4.96 -12.54
CA ASP A 64 -25.38 -5.61 -13.69
C ASP A 64 -24.36 -6.28 -14.63
N TYR A 65 -23.15 -5.71 -14.74
CA TYR A 65 -22.06 -6.26 -15.55
C TYR A 65 -21.47 -7.54 -14.96
N TYR A 66 -21.27 -7.61 -13.63
CA TYR A 66 -20.71 -8.79 -12.98
C TYR A 66 -21.82 -9.72 -12.51
N ALA A 67 -21.87 -10.93 -13.06
CA ALA A 67 -22.79 -11.98 -12.61
C ALA A 67 -22.62 -12.20 -11.10
N ALA A 68 -23.67 -12.03 -10.32
CA ALA A 68 -23.71 -11.99 -8.86
C ALA A 68 -23.29 -10.66 -8.22
N GLY A 69 -23.16 -9.55 -8.98
CA GLY A 69 -22.86 -8.22 -8.44
C GLY A 69 -21.50 -8.11 -7.74
N ALA A 70 -20.53 -8.97 -8.12
CA ALA A 70 -19.20 -8.97 -7.51
C ALA A 70 -18.11 -9.19 -8.55
N ARG A 71 -17.06 -8.37 -8.50
CA ARG A 71 -15.79 -8.62 -9.16
C ARG A 71 -14.85 -9.33 -8.18
N VAL A 72 -14.19 -10.38 -8.64
CA VAL A 72 -13.24 -11.15 -7.83
C VAL A 72 -11.93 -11.28 -8.59
N HIS A 73 -10.82 -11.00 -7.93
CA HIS A 73 -9.50 -11.35 -8.45
C HIS A 73 -8.57 -11.82 -7.33
N ASP A 74 -7.65 -12.69 -7.70
CA ASP A 74 -6.56 -13.15 -6.84
C ASP A 74 -5.27 -12.50 -7.29
N SER A 75 -4.48 -12.01 -6.36
CA SER A 75 -3.15 -11.47 -6.62
C SER A 75 -2.12 -12.32 -5.90
N THR A 76 -1.21 -12.94 -6.66
CA THR A 76 -0.08 -13.68 -6.09
C THR A 76 1.17 -12.82 -6.18
N TYR A 77 1.78 -12.57 -5.03
CA TYR A 77 3.02 -11.83 -4.88
C TYR A 77 4.15 -12.81 -4.58
N LYS A 78 5.28 -12.67 -5.27
CA LYS A 78 6.50 -13.45 -5.05
C LYS A 78 7.68 -12.51 -4.85
N LEU A 79 8.35 -12.64 -3.71
CA LEU A 79 9.57 -11.91 -3.42
C LEU A 79 10.71 -12.43 -4.30
N LEU A 80 11.29 -11.57 -5.12
CA LEU A 80 12.37 -11.93 -6.04
C LEU A 80 13.74 -11.54 -5.48
N GLU A 81 13.82 -10.36 -4.82
CA GLU A 81 15.09 -9.79 -4.39
C GLU A 81 14.90 -8.98 -3.11
N VAL A 82 15.89 -9.03 -2.23
CA VAL A 82 16.01 -8.22 -1.02
C VAL A 82 17.40 -7.61 -0.94
N THR A 83 17.46 -6.29 -0.84
CA THR A 83 18.69 -5.53 -0.60
C THR A 83 18.48 -4.53 0.53
N PRO A 84 19.52 -3.93 1.09
CA PRO A 84 19.36 -2.85 2.08
C PRO A 84 18.67 -1.59 1.54
N LYS A 85 18.53 -1.46 0.21
CA LYS A 85 17.97 -0.26 -0.44
C LYS A 85 16.59 -0.48 -1.02
N HIS A 86 16.26 -1.71 -1.40
CA HIS A 86 14.97 -2.04 -2.02
C HIS A 86 14.67 -3.54 -1.93
N VAL A 87 13.41 -3.87 -2.13
CA VAL A 87 12.94 -5.21 -2.43
C VAL A 87 12.26 -5.22 -3.79
N VAL A 88 12.33 -6.35 -4.50
CA VAL A 88 11.62 -6.56 -5.78
C VAL A 88 10.62 -7.68 -5.59
N VAL A 89 9.36 -7.39 -5.90
CA VAL A 89 8.24 -8.32 -5.79
C VAL A 89 7.60 -8.47 -7.17
N GLN A 90 7.35 -9.70 -7.60
CA GLN A 90 6.55 -10.00 -8.78
C GLN A 90 5.10 -10.18 -8.36
N MET A 91 4.17 -9.51 -9.03
CA MET A 91 2.73 -9.67 -8.85
C MET A 91 2.13 -10.31 -10.10
N THR A 92 1.29 -11.33 -9.92
CA THR A 92 0.47 -11.95 -10.96
C THR A 92 -0.99 -11.85 -10.53
N ILE A 93 -1.87 -11.38 -11.42
CA ILE A 93 -3.30 -11.21 -11.15
C ILE A 93 -4.07 -12.26 -11.93
N TYR A 94 -5.03 -12.89 -11.26
CA TYR A 94 -5.99 -13.87 -11.80
C TYR A 94 -7.39 -13.28 -11.65
N GLU A 95 -8.00 -12.86 -12.74
CA GLU A 95 -9.37 -12.31 -12.74
C GLU A 95 -10.39 -13.44 -12.94
N HIS A 96 -11.35 -13.53 -12.02
CA HIS A 96 -12.41 -14.54 -12.05
C HIS A 96 -13.65 -14.02 -12.79
N GLY A 97 -13.88 -14.54 -14.00
CA GLY A 97 -15.10 -14.31 -14.77
C GLY A 97 -16.12 -15.45 -14.66
N PRO A 98 -17.29 -15.32 -15.27
CA PRO A 98 -18.28 -16.38 -15.33
C PRO A 98 -17.75 -17.63 -16.06
N GLY A 99 -17.35 -18.65 -15.29
CA GLY A 99 -16.85 -19.91 -15.85
C GLY A 99 -15.41 -19.88 -16.40
N SER A 100 -14.64 -18.81 -16.15
CA SER A 100 -13.26 -18.67 -16.60
C SER A 100 -12.41 -17.95 -15.57
N VAL A 101 -11.09 -18.19 -15.64
CA VAL A 101 -10.07 -17.42 -14.90
C VAL A 101 -9.08 -16.92 -15.95
N THR A 102 -8.85 -15.61 -15.94
CA THR A 102 -7.87 -14.96 -16.84
C THR A 102 -6.61 -14.63 -16.04
N GLU A 103 -5.47 -15.17 -16.43
CA GLU A 103 -4.17 -14.81 -15.88
C GLU A 103 -3.61 -13.60 -16.65
N HIS A 104 -3.27 -12.54 -15.93
CA HIS A 104 -2.60 -11.38 -16.49
C HIS A 104 -1.07 -11.56 -16.45
N ALA A 105 -0.38 -10.93 -17.38
CA ALA A 105 1.08 -10.95 -17.42
C ALA A 105 1.67 -10.42 -16.11
N PRO A 106 2.68 -11.11 -15.53
CA PRO A 106 3.26 -10.71 -14.26
C PRO A 106 3.97 -9.36 -14.36
N VAL A 107 3.83 -8.55 -13.31
CA VAL A 107 4.46 -7.23 -13.18
C VAL A 107 5.47 -7.25 -12.04
N LYS A 108 6.64 -6.63 -12.23
CA LYS A 108 7.61 -6.43 -11.17
C LYS A 108 7.39 -5.07 -10.50
N ILE A 109 7.35 -5.08 -9.19
CA ILE A 109 7.19 -3.91 -8.33
C ILE A 109 8.46 -3.78 -7.49
N THR A 110 9.06 -2.60 -7.48
CA THR A 110 10.21 -2.29 -6.63
C THR A 110 9.77 -1.36 -5.51
N TYR A 111 9.96 -1.80 -4.27
CA TYR A 111 9.75 -0.98 -3.09
C TYR A 111 11.11 -0.55 -2.53
N HIS A 112 11.41 0.75 -2.57
CA HIS A 112 12.62 1.31 -1.97
C HIS A 112 12.50 1.34 -0.44
N ALA A 113 13.63 1.27 0.27
CA ALA A 113 13.67 1.26 1.74
C ALA A 113 13.09 2.53 2.36
N THR A 114 13.21 3.65 1.65
CA THR A 114 12.59 4.91 2.02
C THR A 114 11.69 5.42 0.88
N ALA A 115 10.68 6.16 1.22
CA ALA A 115 9.77 6.80 0.27
C ALA A 115 9.40 8.20 0.77
N ASP A 116 8.95 9.05 -0.14
CA ASP A 116 8.38 10.35 0.18
C ASP A 116 7.16 10.18 1.09
N LYS A 117 7.11 10.94 2.18
CA LYS A 117 6.02 10.91 3.15
C LYS A 117 4.66 11.17 2.49
N ALA A 118 4.57 12.13 1.59
CA ALA A 118 3.35 12.44 0.87
C ALA A 118 2.90 11.26 -0.01
N ARG A 119 3.84 10.51 -0.60
CA ARG A 119 3.53 9.32 -1.40
C ARG A 119 3.05 8.15 -0.53
N VAL A 120 3.66 7.94 0.65
CA VAL A 120 3.28 6.88 1.59
C VAL A 120 1.90 7.15 2.19
N PHE A 121 1.63 8.39 2.55
CA PHE A 121 0.39 8.81 3.21
C PHE A 121 -0.62 9.50 2.27
N GLY A 122 -0.40 9.47 0.94
CA GLY A 122 -1.35 9.98 -0.05
C GLY A 122 -1.43 11.50 -0.15
N GLY A 123 -0.41 12.24 0.33
CA GLY A 123 -0.37 13.71 0.27
C GLY A 123 -1.41 14.40 1.15
N ARG A 124 -2.10 13.66 2.00
CA ARG A 124 -3.11 14.18 2.92
C ARG A 124 -2.44 14.46 4.25
N GLU A 125 -2.52 15.70 4.71
CA GLU A 125 -1.97 16.10 6.00
C GLU A 125 -2.76 15.53 7.18
N GLU A 126 -4.01 15.09 6.97
CA GLU A 126 -4.88 14.51 8.00
C GLU A 126 -5.59 13.26 7.46
N ILE A 127 -5.00 12.09 7.71
CA ILE A 127 -5.80 10.87 7.77
C ILE A 127 -6.44 10.90 9.16
N GLU A 128 -7.75 11.08 9.22
CA GLU A 128 -8.46 10.92 10.48
C GLU A 128 -8.34 9.45 10.91
N LYS A 129 -7.38 9.21 11.82
CA LYS A 129 -7.14 7.91 12.41
C LYS A 129 -8.15 7.73 13.54
N PHE A 130 -9.20 6.93 13.33
CA PHE A 130 -10.27 6.80 14.30
C PHE A 130 -9.96 5.81 15.40
N LYS A 131 -9.39 4.68 15.04
CA LYS A 131 -9.12 3.61 15.99
C LYS A 131 -7.98 2.74 15.50
N GLU A 132 -7.14 2.31 16.42
CA GLU A 132 -6.14 1.29 16.20
C GLU A 132 -6.11 0.32 17.37
N GLY A 133 -5.58 -0.87 17.14
CA GLY A 133 -5.45 -1.87 18.18
C GLY A 133 -4.88 -3.17 17.63
N GLU A 134 -4.93 -4.19 18.47
CA GLU A 134 -4.47 -5.53 18.10
C GLU A 134 -5.63 -6.51 18.23
N GLU A 135 -5.71 -7.44 17.29
CA GLU A 135 -6.65 -8.56 17.35
C GLU A 135 -6.07 -9.81 16.69
N GLU A 136 -6.58 -10.96 17.06
CA GLU A 136 -6.24 -12.22 16.43
C GLU A 136 -7.10 -12.41 15.17
N VAL A 137 -6.45 -12.65 14.03
CA VAL A 137 -7.10 -12.87 12.76
C VAL A 137 -6.77 -14.28 12.26
N LYS A 138 -7.81 -15.04 11.90
CA LYS A 138 -7.63 -16.35 11.28
C LYS A 138 -7.27 -16.20 9.81
N VAL A 139 -6.13 -16.77 9.42
CA VAL A 139 -5.65 -16.86 8.04
C VAL A 139 -5.51 -18.33 7.70
N ILE A 140 -6.44 -18.89 6.91
CA ILE A 140 -6.51 -20.30 6.57
C ILE A 140 -6.53 -21.18 7.84
N ASP A 141 -5.41 -21.86 8.15
CA ASP A 141 -5.26 -22.78 9.28
C ASP A 141 -4.47 -22.16 10.45
N LYS A 142 -4.06 -20.90 10.34
CA LYS A 142 -3.29 -20.19 11.36
C LYS A 142 -4.08 -19.03 11.91
N THR A 143 -3.87 -18.74 13.19
CA THR A 143 -4.26 -17.49 13.81
C THR A 143 -3.00 -16.62 13.90
N VAL A 144 -3.06 -15.40 13.38
CA VAL A 144 -1.97 -14.43 13.43
C VAL A 144 -2.39 -13.24 14.28
N LYS A 145 -1.44 -12.68 15.01
CA LYS A 145 -1.64 -11.42 15.72
C LYS A 145 -1.51 -10.29 14.70
N ALA A 146 -2.55 -9.47 14.58
CA ALA A 146 -2.60 -8.38 13.63
C ALA A 146 -2.85 -7.06 14.34
N HIS A 147 -2.11 -6.04 13.93
CA HIS A 147 -2.42 -4.65 14.23
C HIS A 147 -3.49 -4.18 13.25
N PHE A 148 -4.54 -3.51 13.74
CA PHE A 148 -5.54 -2.91 12.87
C PHE A 148 -5.59 -1.39 12.96
N VAL A 149 -5.98 -0.77 11.86
CA VAL A 149 -6.23 0.67 11.76
C VAL A 149 -7.57 0.88 11.07
N ASP A 150 -8.46 1.64 11.72
CA ASP A 150 -9.68 2.16 11.12
C ASP A 150 -9.44 3.58 10.59
N ILE A 151 -9.76 3.81 9.33
CA ILE A 151 -9.56 5.08 8.61
C ILE A 151 -10.89 5.49 8.00
N VAL A 152 -11.25 6.76 8.13
CA VAL A 152 -12.37 7.35 7.37
C VAL A 152 -11.83 8.53 6.58
N ASP A 153 -12.20 8.58 5.32
CA ASP A 153 -11.82 9.62 4.39
C ASP A 153 -13.08 10.22 3.79
N ILE A 154 -13.20 11.54 3.82
CA ILE A 154 -14.38 12.25 3.34
C ILE A 154 -13.96 13.20 2.23
N ASP A 155 -14.55 13.02 1.04
CA ASP A 155 -14.35 13.90 -0.11
C ASP A 155 -15.72 14.30 -0.71
N GLY A 156 -16.17 15.47 -0.36
CA GLY A 156 -17.48 15.98 -0.75
C GLY A 156 -18.63 15.13 -0.21
N ASP A 157 -19.39 14.47 -1.10
CA ASP A 157 -20.50 13.57 -0.77
C ASP A 157 -20.07 12.10 -0.66
N GLU A 158 -18.81 11.81 -0.96
CA GLU A 158 -18.24 10.47 -0.86
C GLU A 158 -17.51 10.27 0.48
N THR A 159 -17.78 9.15 1.14
CA THR A 159 -17.09 8.71 2.34
C THR A 159 -16.49 7.34 2.09
N VAL A 160 -15.20 7.18 2.35
CA VAL A 160 -14.49 5.91 2.29
C VAL A 160 -14.07 5.50 3.69
N GLU A 161 -14.69 4.43 4.20
CA GLU A 161 -14.30 3.78 5.45
C GLU A 161 -13.40 2.59 5.14
N ARG A 162 -12.26 2.50 5.81
CA ARG A 162 -11.30 1.39 5.65
C ARG A 162 -10.91 0.84 7.01
N LYS A 163 -10.92 -0.48 7.14
CA LYS A 163 -10.26 -1.19 8.23
C LYS A 163 -9.22 -2.12 7.65
N ILE A 164 -7.98 -1.93 8.07
CA ILE A 164 -6.81 -2.64 7.56
C ILE A 164 -6.21 -3.42 8.72
N TRP A 165 -5.89 -4.69 8.51
CA TRP A 165 -5.17 -5.55 9.44
C TRP A 165 -3.83 -5.94 8.86
N GLU A 166 -2.77 -5.70 9.59
CA GLU A 166 -1.40 -5.99 9.20
C GLU A 166 -0.70 -6.87 10.24
N SER A 167 0.20 -7.74 9.77
CA SER A 167 1.00 -8.61 10.64
C SER A 167 2.37 -8.86 10.02
N ASP A 168 3.41 -8.80 10.85
CA ASP A 168 4.78 -9.11 10.45
C ASP A 168 4.99 -10.61 10.14
N GLU A 169 4.02 -11.46 10.49
CA GLU A 169 4.04 -12.89 10.15
C GLU A 169 3.61 -13.16 8.70
N ILE A 170 3.00 -12.18 8.03
CA ILE A 170 2.48 -12.29 6.66
C ILE A 170 3.41 -11.55 5.70
N PRO A 171 3.91 -12.21 4.64
CA PRO A 171 4.70 -11.54 3.61
C PRO A 171 3.93 -10.36 3.00
N GLY A 172 4.55 -9.18 2.99
CA GLY A 172 3.88 -7.95 2.53
C GLY A 172 2.98 -7.29 3.57
N GLY A 173 2.82 -7.88 4.76
CA GLY A 173 2.13 -7.30 5.92
C GLY A 173 0.62 -7.41 5.91
N LEU A 174 -0.06 -7.24 4.79
CA LEU A 174 -1.53 -7.20 4.72
C LEU A 174 -2.14 -8.57 5.01
N VAL A 175 -2.92 -8.64 6.07
CA VAL A 175 -3.73 -9.81 6.47
C VAL A 175 -5.12 -9.73 5.85
N LYS A 176 -5.77 -8.59 6.04
CA LYS A 176 -7.13 -8.31 5.58
C LYS A 176 -7.34 -6.81 5.43
N GLU A 177 -8.19 -6.42 4.49
CA GLU A 177 -8.73 -5.06 4.37
C GLU A 177 -10.23 -5.14 4.10
N VAL A 178 -10.99 -4.26 4.72
CA VAL A 178 -12.40 -4.00 4.38
C VAL A 178 -12.53 -2.52 4.09
N LYS A 179 -12.96 -2.20 2.87
CA LYS A 179 -13.18 -0.84 2.40
C LYS A 179 -14.64 -0.67 2.00
N LYS A 180 -15.31 0.36 2.52
CA LYS A 180 -16.69 0.73 2.17
C LYS A 180 -16.71 2.10 1.56
N THR A 181 -17.25 2.21 0.37
CA THR A 181 -17.50 3.49 -0.30
C THR A 181 -18.97 3.85 -0.18
N LYS A 182 -19.27 5.06 0.31
CA LYS A 182 -20.62 5.58 0.51
C LYS A 182 -20.79 6.87 -0.29
N LYS A 183 -21.98 7.11 -0.82
CA LYS A 183 -22.44 8.42 -1.32
C LYS A 183 -23.57 8.88 -0.41
N GLY A 184 -23.35 9.97 0.32
CA GLY A 184 -24.18 10.33 1.45
C GLY A 184 -24.26 9.17 2.45
N ASN A 185 -25.49 8.72 2.80
CA ASN A 185 -25.68 7.59 3.72
C ASN A 185 -25.77 6.21 3.05
N LYS A 186 -25.60 6.12 1.72
CA LYS A 186 -25.79 4.87 0.98
C LYS A 186 -24.44 4.24 0.64
N VAL A 187 -24.24 2.97 1.03
CA VAL A 187 -23.09 2.17 0.56
C VAL A 187 -23.26 1.88 -0.92
N VAL A 188 -22.28 2.25 -1.74
CA VAL A 188 -22.27 2.05 -3.19
C VAL A 188 -21.31 0.91 -3.59
N ALA A 189 -20.27 0.67 -2.81
CA ALA A 189 -19.38 -0.48 -3.00
C ALA A 189 -18.77 -0.93 -1.66
N GLU A 190 -18.49 -2.23 -1.56
CA GLU A 190 -17.70 -2.80 -0.47
C GLU A 190 -16.58 -3.68 -1.09
N THR A 191 -15.33 -3.39 -0.72
CA THR A 191 -14.18 -4.19 -1.13
C THR A 191 -13.66 -4.96 0.07
N ILE A 192 -13.44 -6.25 -0.09
CA ILE A 192 -12.85 -7.12 0.92
C ILE A 192 -11.61 -7.77 0.31
N THR A 193 -10.45 -7.49 0.89
CA THR A 193 -9.19 -8.16 0.57
C THR A 193 -8.78 -9.04 1.72
N HIS A 194 -8.33 -10.27 1.46
CA HIS A 194 -7.82 -11.17 2.49
C HIS A 194 -6.80 -12.14 1.92
N VAL A 195 -5.91 -12.62 2.78
CA VAL A 195 -4.92 -13.64 2.43
C VAL A 195 -5.60 -15.00 2.25
N LEU A 196 -5.35 -15.62 1.09
CA LEU A 196 -5.76 -17.00 0.78
C LEU A 196 -4.69 -18.03 1.19
N GLY A 197 -3.42 -17.60 1.19
CA GLY A 197 -2.31 -18.48 1.51
C GLY A 197 -0.97 -17.77 1.41
N PHE A 198 0.03 -18.32 2.08
CA PHE A 198 1.40 -17.84 1.94
C PHE A 198 2.39 -18.99 2.17
N HIS A 199 3.56 -18.86 1.57
CA HIS A 199 4.71 -19.72 1.76
C HIS A 199 5.93 -18.87 2.11
N VAL A 200 6.59 -19.19 3.21
CA VAL A 200 7.82 -18.52 3.64
C VAL A 200 9.00 -19.41 3.31
N GLU A 201 9.88 -18.91 2.48
CA GLU A 201 11.15 -19.57 2.15
C GLU A 201 12.07 -19.57 3.39
N LYS A 202 12.70 -20.75 3.67
CA LYS A 202 13.53 -20.98 4.87
C LYS A 202 15.00 -20.63 4.67
#